data_a1e8a5ded186c023a2989de4e12ef2d7
#
_entry.id   a1e8a5ded186c023a2989de4e12ef2d7
#
_cell.length_a   1.000
_cell.length_b   1.000
_cell.length_c   1.000
_cell.angle_alpha   90.00
_cell.angle_beta   90.00
_cell.angle_gamma   90.00
#
_symmetry.space_group_name_H-M   'P 1'
#
loop_
_entity.id
_entity.type
_entity.pdbx_description
1 polymer ?
#
loop_
_entity_poly.entity_id
_entity_poly.type
_entity_poly.pdbx_seq_one_letter_code
_entity_poly.pdbx_strand_id
1 'polypeptide(L)'
;MTRKLTSRSLVFSLLLIANTLIFATQSLAAASGTVTTVTAVSKKENTPPPALTKDDVQLYQGKERVQVADWQRGGPLYLAILIDDSLDQQIASQWDDLRAFFLAQSEDTFIAVAYARNGAAMVAQDFTKDHALAGKALRIPLGYSGAFTSPYLTLLDWIKRWPDSAQRKSILMFSSGIDYFRGSFDPVDPDLDSTISAAQKKNINIWTVYYPDAGHVGRRAFRVFNSQANLSRLSEETGAESYYLGYGLPVTLKPYFDEIQMHLNNQYLLTFVGNGGKKGKFQRVRVTTEVKEVEFLTPSEVFLSPVQ
;
A
#
# COMPACT_ATOMS: atom_id res chain seq x y z
N MET A 1 36.05 -65.69 -68.46
CA MET A 1 35.65 -66.65 -67.41
C MET A 1 35.46 -65.87 -66.11
N THR A 2 34.21 -65.54 -65.80
CA THR A 2 33.85 -64.63 -64.77
C THR A 2 33.21 -65.38 -63.60
N ARG A 3 33.80 -65.26 -62.41
CA ARG A 3 33.20 -65.81 -61.21
C ARG A 3 32.53 -64.68 -60.43
N LYS A 4 31.22 -64.83 -60.28
CA LYS A 4 30.37 -63.97 -59.40
C LYS A 4 30.68 -64.27 -57.92
N LEU A 5 31.10 -63.31 -57.16
CA LEU A 5 31.03 -63.37 -55.72
C LEU A 5 29.76 -62.69 -55.26
N THR A 6 28.92 -63.42 -54.59
CA THR A 6 27.73 -62.93 -53.88
C THR A 6 28.13 -62.50 -52.50
N SER A 7 28.09 -61.24 -52.30
CA SER A 7 28.22 -60.67 -50.97
C SER A 7 26.90 -60.70 -50.23
N ARG A 8 26.84 -61.49 -49.16
CA ARG A 8 25.74 -61.45 -48.19
C ARG A 8 25.98 -60.31 -47.22
N SER A 9 25.31 -59.22 -47.44
CA SER A 9 25.27 -58.13 -46.48
C SER A 9 24.42 -58.51 -45.29
N LEU A 10 25.04 -58.71 -44.13
CA LEU A 10 24.36 -58.79 -42.84
C LEU A 10 23.85 -57.39 -42.53
N VAL A 11 22.56 -57.20 -42.58
CA VAL A 11 21.91 -56.03 -42.05
C VAL A 11 21.78 -56.22 -40.57
N PHE A 12 22.72 -55.64 -39.85
CA PHE A 12 22.58 -55.46 -38.39
C PHE A 12 21.57 -54.30 -38.19
N SER A 13 20.34 -54.67 -37.91
CA SER A 13 19.36 -53.70 -37.40
C SER A 13 19.74 -53.31 -36.00
N LEU A 14 20.46 -52.21 -35.86
CA LEU A 14 20.62 -51.53 -34.59
C LEU A 14 19.30 -50.85 -34.24
N LEU A 15 18.48 -51.50 -33.41
CA LEU A 15 17.34 -50.86 -32.76
C LEU A 15 17.92 -49.84 -31.75
N LEU A 16 18.08 -48.61 -32.21
CA LEU A 16 18.31 -47.47 -31.34
C LEU A 16 16.98 -47.19 -30.61
N ILE A 17 16.86 -47.74 -29.42
CA ILE A 17 15.82 -47.33 -28.45
C ILE A 17 16.20 -45.93 -28.03
N ALA A 18 15.73 -44.95 -28.78
CA ALA A 18 15.72 -43.55 -28.35
C ALA A 18 14.74 -43.47 -27.16
N ASN A 19 15.24 -43.67 -25.95
CA ASN A 19 14.58 -43.25 -24.75
C ASN A 19 14.51 -41.72 -24.78
N THR A 20 13.54 -41.20 -25.47
CA THR A 20 13.09 -39.83 -25.30
C THR A 20 12.53 -39.75 -23.90
N LEU A 21 13.41 -39.44 -22.93
CA LEU A 21 13.00 -38.82 -21.68
C LEU A 21 12.25 -37.53 -22.05
N ILE A 22 10.94 -37.64 -22.18
CA ILE A 22 10.05 -36.49 -22.12
C ILE A 22 10.20 -36.00 -20.67
N PHE A 23 11.17 -35.12 -20.46
CA PHE A 23 11.06 -34.19 -19.37
C PHE A 23 9.80 -33.38 -19.66
N ALA A 24 8.67 -33.84 -19.11
CA ALA A 24 7.56 -33.00 -18.88
C ALA A 24 8.10 -31.92 -17.94
N THR A 25 8.63 -30.85 -18.50
CA THR A 25 8.70 -29.58 -17.84
C THR A 25 7.25 -29.23 -17.54
N GLN A 26 6.78 -29.70 -16.37
CA GLN A 26 5.66 -29.06 -15.73
C GLN A 26 6.15 -27.63 -15.57
N SER A 27 5.83 -26.79 -16.53
CA SER A 27 5.71 -25.37 -16.32
C SER A 27 4.76 -25.30 -15.10
N LEU A 28 5.32 -25.22 -13.90
CA LEU A 28 4.60 -24.62 -12.80
C LEU A 28 4.21 -23.24 -13.38
N ALA A 29 2.99 -23.15 -13.90
CA ALA A 29 2.35 -21.89 -14.07
C ALA A 29 2.53 -21.26 -12.69
N ALA A 30 3.41 -20.26 -12.60
CA ALA A 30 3.65 -19.57 -11.37
C ALA A 30 2.27 -19.05 -10.98
N ALA A 31 1.64 -19.77 -10.06
CA ALA A 31 0.37 -19.35 -9.50
C ALA A 31 0.64 -17.92 -9.07
N SER A 32 0.01 -16.97 -9.74
CA SER A 32 0.27 -15.55 -9.51
C SER A 32 -0.04 -15.30 -8.06
N GLY A 33 1.03 -15.24 -7.23
CA GLY A 33 0.90 -15.09 -5.80
C GLY A 33 0.20 -13.77 -5.51
N THR A 34 -0.74 -13.78 -4.60
CA THR A 34 -1.29 -12.53 -4.06
C THR A 34 -0.25 -11.92 -3.14
N VAL A 35 0.02 -10.64 -3.35
CA VAL A 35 0.96 -9.86 -2.53
C VAL A 35 0.18 -8.88 -1.68
N THR A 36 0.50 -8.81 -0.39
CA THR A 36 -0.04 -7.79 0.51
C THR A 36 1.08 -7.20 1.36
N THR A 37 0.96 -5.91 1.65
CA THR A 37 1.88 -5.23 2.55
C THR A 37 1.42 -5.43 3.99
N VAL A 38 2.36 -5.83 4.85
CA VAL A 38 2.17 -6.04 6.28
C VAL A 38 3.18 -5.17 7.01
N THR A 39 2.72 -4.34 7.94
CA THR A 39 3.61 -3.54 8.79
C THR A 39 3.72 -4.21 10.16
N ALA A 40 4.93 -4.57 10.55
CA ALA A 40 5.19 -5.04 11.91
C ALA A 40 5.33 -3.85 12.84
N VAL A 41 4.61 -3.86 13.96
CA VAL A 41 4.67 -2.82 14.97
C VAL A 41 4.97 -3.42 16.34
N SER A 42 5.67 -2.65 17.17
CA SER A 42 5.94 -3.02 18.55
C SER A 42 4.81 -2.54 19.46
N LYS A 43 4.38 -3.36 20.41
CA LYS A 43 3.45 -2.93 21.46
C LYS A 43 4.09 -1.96 22.46
N LYS A 44 5.40 -1.81 22.39
CA LYS A 44 6.15 -0.82 23.20
C LYS A 44 6.31 0.44 22.37
N GLU A 45 5.82 1.54 22.92
CA GLU A 45 5.95 2.85 22.29
C GLU A 45 7.41 3.17 21.93
N ASN A 46 7.60 3.83 20.80
CA ASN A 46 8.90 4.30 20.31
C ASN A 46 10.01 3.22 20.22
N THR A 47 9.62 1.95 20.11
CA THR A 47 10.55 0.83 20.01
C THR A 47 10.33 0.09 18.69
N PRO A 48 11.35 -0.07 17.84
CA PRO A 48 11.18 -0.84 16.62
C PRO A 48 10.93 -2.31 16.95
N PRO A 49 10.04 -2.99 16.21
CA PRO A 49 9.85 -4.42 16.37
C PRO A 49 11.13 -5.19 15.97
N PRO A 50 11.35 -6.38 16.54
CA PRO A 50 12.43 -7.24 16.09
C PRO A 50 12.26 -7.63 14.62
N ALA A 51 13.36 -7.99 13.95
CA ALA A 51 13.28 -8.54 12.61
C ALA A 51 12.54 -9.90 12.64
N LEU A 52 11.55 -10.04 11.77
CA LEU A 52 10.73 -11.24 11.67
C LEU A 52 11.12 -12.04 10.44
N THR A 53 11.17 -13.35 10.61
CA THR A 53 11.34 -14.33 9.53
C THR A 53 10.01 -14.86 9.04
N LYS A 54 10.00 -15.59 7.95
CA LYS A 54 8.80 -16.24 7.43
C LYS A 54 8.18 -17.23 8.43
N ASP A 55 8.99 -17.87 9.25
CA ASP A 55 8.53 -18.87 10.21
C ASP A 55 7.80 -18.24 11.41
N ASP A 56 8.05 -16.94 11.66
CA ASP A 56 7.39 -16.17 12.71
C ASP A 56 5.98 -15.72 12.31
N VAL A 57 5.57 -15.94 11.04
CA VAL A 57 4.34 -15.39 10.48
C VAL A 57 3.32 -16.49 10.20
N GLN A 58 2.11 -16.28 10.67
CA GLN A 58 0.97 -17.16 10.41
C GLN A 58 -0.10 -16.40 9.65
N LEU A 59 -0.52 -16.94 8.51
CA LEU A 59 -1.58 -16.37 7.67
C LEU A 59 -2.83 -17.24 7.73
N TYR A 60 -3.98 -16.60 7.91
CA TYR A 60 -5.28 -17.27 7.92
C TYR A 60 -6.23 -16.63 6.91
N GLN A 61 -6.94 -17.47 6.16
CA GLN A 61 -8.12 -17.11 5.37
C GLN A 61 -9.36 -17.66 6.06
N GLY A 62 -10.12 -16.78 6.70
CA GLY A 62 -11.18 -17.23 7.61
C GLY A 62 -10.61 -18.03 8.77
N LYS A 63 -10.93 -19.33 8.85
CA LYS A 63 -10.43 -20.25 9.90
C LYS A 63 -9.26 -21.12 9.43
N GLU A 64 -8.97 -21.13 8.13
CA GLU A 64 -7.95 -21.99 7.54
C GLU A 64 -6.58 -21.31 7.55
N ARG A 65 -5.55 -22.04 7.98
CA ARG A 65 -4.16 -21.58 7.89
C ARG A 65 -3.67 -21.76 6.44
N VAL A 66 -3.15 -20.70 5.87
CA VAL A 66 -2.61 -20.67 4.51
C VAL A 66 -1.10 -20.56 4.56
N GLN A 67 -0.44 -21.25 3.65
CA GLN A 67 1.02 -21.18 3.55
C GLN A 67 1.48 -19.83 3.03
N VAL A 68 2.39 -19.19 3.76
CA VAL A 68 3.14 -18.02 3.31
C VAL A 68 4.16 -18.51 2.28
N ALA A 69 4.05 -18.02 1.03
CA ALA A 69 4.98 -18.38 -0.04
C ALA A 69 6.29 -17.58 0.11
N ASP A 70 6.17 -16.26 0.33
CA ASP A 70 7.32 -15.39 0.53
C ASP A 70 7.03 -14.32 1.60
N TRP A 71 8.11 -13.85 2.27
CA TRP A 71 8.09 -12.83 3.31
C TRP A 71 9.34 -11.98 3.18
N GLN A 72 9.20 -10.81 2.56
CA GLN A 72 10.33 -9.95 2.22
C GLN A 72 10.23 -8.61 2.95
N ARG A 73 11.23 -8.27 3.75
CA ARG A 73 11.33 -6.96 4.41
C ARG A 73 11.91 -5.91 3.47
N GLY A 74 11.31 -4.73 3.45
CA GLY A 74 11.84 -3.58 2.73
C GLY A 74 11.67 -3.68 1.21
N GLY A 75 12.69 -3.27 0.46
CA GLY A 75 12.65 -3.10 -0.99
C GLY A 75 12.09 -1.74 -1.40
N PRO A 76 11.98 -1.45 -2.71
CA PRO A 76 11.54 -0.17 -3.22
C PRO A 76 10.17 0.22 -2.67
N LEU A 77 10.00 1.50 -2.33
CA LEU A 77 8.77 2.09 -1.81
C LEU A 77 8.31 3.23 -2.73
N TYR A 78 7.05 3.19 -3.14
CA TYR A 78 6.37 4.35 -3.72
C TYR A 78 5.60 5.04 -2.59
N LEU A 79 6.10 6.20 -2.18
CA LEU A 79 5.52 7.04 -1.12
C LEU A 79 4.91 8.29 -1.74
N ALA A 80 3.59 8.38 -1.74
CA ALA A 80 2.88 9.56 -2.20
C ALA A 80 2.47 10.43 -1.00
N ILE A 81 2.65 11.73 -1.13
CA ILE A 81 2.23 12.72 -0.13
C ILE A 81 1.04 13.46 -0.70
N LEU A 82 -0.11 13.33 -0.07
CA LEU A 82 -1.33 14.03 -0.43
C LEU A 82 -1.67 15.08 0.62
N ILE A 83 -1.72 16.33 0.21
CA ILE A 83 -2.02 17.48 1.07
C ILE A 83 -3.36 18.06 0.63
N ASP A 84 -4.32 18.12 1.53
CA ASP A 84 -5.60 18.74 1.23
C ASP A 84 -5.44 20.27 1.14
N ASP A 85 -5.85 20.84 0.00
CA ASP A 85 -5.75 22.28 -0.27
C ASP A 85 -6.72 23.13 0.57
N SER A 86 -7.69 22.50 1.27
CA SER A 86 -8.60 23.18 2.18
C SER A 86 -8.02 23.41 3.58
N LEU A 87 -6.91 22.78 3.91
CA LEU A 87 -6.30 22.85 5.25
C LEU A 87 -5.91 24.26 5.66
N ASP A 88 -5.89 24.48 6.98
CA ASP A 88 -5.33 25.71 7.54
C ASP A 88 -3.88 25.89 7.09
N GLN A 89 -3.57 27.08 6.60
CA GLN A 89 -2.26 27.41 6.01
C GLN A 89 -1.11 27.30 7.00
N GLN A 90 -1.39 27.30 8.29
CA GLN A 90 -0.37 27.11 9.34
C GLN A 90 0.30 25.73 9.28
N ILE A 91 -0.30 24.75 8.58
CA ILE A 91 0.38 23.45 8.34
C ILE A 91 1.72 23.65 7.63
N ALA A 92 1.88 24.71 6.87
CA ALA A 92 3.13 25.01 6.15
C ALA A 92 4.32 25.26 7.10
N SER A 93 4.08 25.58 8.36
CA SER A 93 5.14 25.65 9.39
C SER A 93 5.79 24.32 9.67
N GLN A 94 5.16 23.20 9.24
CA GLN A 94 5.66 21.84 9.42
C GLN A 94 6.44 21.32 8.19
N TRP A 95 6.58 22.14 7.13
CA TRP A 95 7.23 21.67 5.89
C TRP A 95 8.72 21.39 6.05
N ASP A 96 9.40 22.00 7.02
CA ASP A 96 10.81 21.68 7.29
C ASP A 96 10.94 20.29 7.91
N ASP A 97 10.05 19.93 8.83
CA ASP A 97 9.97 18.58 9.40
C ASP A 97 9.62 17.55 8.30
N LEU A 98 8.68 17.88 7.41
CA LEU A 98 8.30 17.01 6.29
C LEU A 98 9.44 16.86 5.26
N ARG A 99 10.21 17.92 4.97
CA ARG A 99 11.42 17.83 4.14
C ARG A 99 12.48 16.94 4.78
N ALA A 100 12.67 17.08 6.10
CA ALA A 100 13.59 16.21 6.84
C ALA A 100 13.15 14.75 6.77
N PHE A 101 11.85 14.46 6.89
CA PHE A 101 11.27 13.13 6.71
C PHE A 101 11.53 12.59 5.30
N PHE A 102 11.40 13.41 4.23
CA PHE A 102 11.72 12.97 2.87
C PHE A 102 13.19 12.59 2.73
N LEU A 103 14.10 13.42 3.26
CA LEU A 103 15.54 13.16 3.18
C LEU A 103 15.99 11.95 4.00
N ALA A 104 15.21 11.56 5.01
CA ALA A 104 15.47 10.37 5.83
C ALA A 104 15.00 9.06 5.17
N GLN A 105 14.26 9.13 4.05
CA GLN A 105 13.82 7.94 3.33
C GLN A 105 15.02 7.22 2.68
N SER A 106 14.85 5.90 2.50
CA SER A 106 15.83 5.08 1.75
C SER A 106 15.99 5.58 0.32
N GLU A 107 17.20 5.46 -0.25
CA GLU A 107 17.51 5.79 -1.65
C GLU A 107 16.61 5.04 -2.67
N ASP A 108 16.00 3.93 -2.25
CA ASP A 108 15.05 3.16 -3.06
C ASP A 108 13.60 3.65 -2.92
N THR A 109 13.37 4.74 -2.20
CA THR A 109 12.05 5.35 -2.07
C THR A 109 11.81 6.36 -3.19
N PHE A 110 10.68 6.19 -3.89
CA PHE A 110 10.17 7.16 -4.85
C PHE A 110 9.11 8.01 -4.16
N ILE A 111 9.31 9.33 -4.11
CA ILE A 111 8.39 10.27 -3.47
C ILE A 111 7.65 11.06 -4.53
N ALA A 112 6.32 11.14 -4.40
CA ALA A 112 5.47 12.05 -5.17
C ALA A 112 4.74 13.00 -4.21
N VAL A 113 4.44 14.22 -4.68
CA VAL A 113 3.69 15.23 -3.93
C VAL A 113 2.50 15.68 -4.76
N ALA A 114 1.30 15.63 -4.19
CA ALA A 114 0.09 16.14 -4.80
C ALA A 114 -0.78 16.91 -3.80
N TYR A 115 -1.64 17.75 -4.33
CA TYR A 115 -2.62 18.52 -3.57
C TYR A 115 -4.03 18.09 -3.93
N ALA A 116 -4.86 17.81 -2.92
CA ALA A 116 -6.26 17.46 -3.11
C ALA A 116 -7.06 18.73 -3.42
N ARG A 117 -7.68 18.80 -4.59
CA ARG A 117 -8.48 19.93 -5.00
C ARG A 117 -9.68 19.50 -5.82
N ASN A 118 -10.89 19.88 -5.38
CA ASN A 118 -12.13 19.58 -6.10
C ASN A 118 -12.29 18.12 -6.53
N GLY A 119 -11.93 17.16 -5.65
CA GLY A 119 -12.03 15.74 -5.93
C GLY A 119 -10.99 15.16 -6.89
N ALA A 120 -9.94 15.94 -7.21
CA ALA A 120 -8.85 15.51 -8.08
C ALA A 120 -7.47 15.70 -7.42
N ALA A 121 -6.52 14.83 -7.70
CA ALA A 121 -5.14 14.95 -7.25
C ALA A 121 -4.33 15.80 -8.24
N MET A 122 -3.96 17.00 -7.80
CA MET A 122 -3.10 17.93 -8.53
C MET A 122 -1.64 17.61 -8.22
N VAL A 123 -1.01 16.81 -9.08
CA VAL A 123 0.37 16.37 -8.89
C VAL A 123 1.31 17.56 -9.07
N ALA A 124 2.01 17.95 -7.99
CA ALA A 124 3.04 18.99 -8.00
C ALA A 124 4.42 18.42 -8.33
N GLN A 125 4.69 17.17 -7.90
CA GLN A 125 5.88 16.42 -8.24
C GLN A 125 5.49 14.95 -8.41
N ASP A 126 5.78 14.37 -9.55
CA ASP A 126 5.62 12.94 -9.78
C ASP A 126 6.71 12.13 -9.07
N PHE A 127 6.57 10.82 -9.01
CA PHE A 127 7.49 9.93 -8.32
C PHE A 127 8.95 10.16 -8.73
N THR A 128 9.78 10.52 -7.76
CA THR A 128 11.21 10.78 -7.95
C THR A 128 12.03 10.20 -6.81
N LYS A 129 13.24 9.76 -7.09
CA LYS A 129 14.27 9.41 -6.09
C LYS A 129 15.05 10.64 -5.59
N ASP A 130 14.90 11.79 -6.24
CA ASP A 130 15.42 13.05 -5.74
C ASP A 130 14.48 13.60 -4.66
N HIS A 131 14.75 13.20 -3.41
CA HIS A 131 13.94 13.58 -2.25
C HIS A 131 13.99 15.10 -2.00
N ALA A 132 15.10 15.76 -2.37
CA ALA A 132 15.19 17.22 -2.26
C ALA A 132 14.28 17.90 -3.29
N LEU A 133 14.16 17.34 -4.50
CA LEU A 133 13.22 17.82 -5.53
C LEU A 133 11.78 17.65 -5.05
N ALA A 134 11.43 16.51 -4.47
CA ALA A 134 10.11 16.31 -3.87
C ALA A 134 9.81 17.36 -2.78
N GLY A 135 10.80 17.68 -1.93
CA GLY A 135 10.69 18.70 -0.89
C GLY A 135 10.45 20.12 -1.43
N LYS A 136 10.93 20.43 -2.64
CA LYS A 136 10.69 21.72 -3.29
C LYS A 136 9.26 21.88 -3.81
N ALA A 137 8.53 20.78 -4.01
CA ALA A 137 7.14 20.79 -4.44
C ALA A 137 6.15 21.13 -3.31
N LEU A 138 6.62 21.19 -2.06
CA LEU A 138 5.80 21.61 -0.92
C LEU A 138 5.51 23.10 -0.99
N ARG A 139 4.23 23.43 -1.01
CA ARG A 139 3.71 24.82 -1.00
C ARG A 139 2.66 24.99 0.09
N ILE A 140 2.34 26.20 0.41
CA ILE A 140 1.25 26.53 1.32
C ILE A 140 -0.07 26.07 0.69
N PRO A 141 -0.96 25.35 1.40
CA PRO A 141 -2.30 25.03 0.97
C PRO A 141 -3.10 26.31 0.66
N LEU A 142 -4.12 26.21 -0.18
CA LEU A 142 -4.93 27.37 -0.55
C LEU A 142 -5.75 27.91 0.62
N GLY A 143 -6.10 27.06 1.60
CA GLY A 143 -6.84 27.43 2.79
C GLY A 143 -8.33 27.67 2.53
N TYR A 144 -8.89 27.05 1.49
CA TYR A 144 -10.32 27.07 1.27
C TYR A 144 -10.80 25.80 0.58
N SER A 145 -12.03 25.39 0.89
CA SER A 145 -12.70 24.26 0.27
C SER A 145 -13.54 24.73 -0.92
N GLY A 146 -13.38 24.07 -2.07
CA GLY A 146 -14.28 24.24 -3.21
C GLY A 146 -15.56 23.41 -3.05
N ALA A 147 -16.57 23.70 -3.88
CA ALA A 147 -17.86 23.01 -3.85
C ALA A 147 -17.79 21.49 -4.10
N PHE A 148 -16.72 21.03 -4.76
CA PHE A 148 -16.48 19.61 -5.09
C PHE A 148 -15.30 19.03 -4.28
N THR A 149 -14.94 19.62 -3.14
CA THR A 149 -13.86 19.13 -2.30
C THR A 149 -14.29 17.81 -1.66
N SER A 150 -13.59 16.75 -2.03
CA SER A 150 -13.71 15.42 -1.44
C SER A 150 -12.33 14.79 -1.35
N PRO A 151 -11.81 14.53 -0.14
CA PRO A 151 -10.54 13.88 0.05
C PRO A 151 -10.56 12.45 -0.50
N TYR A 152 -11.70 11.76 -0.41
CA TYR A 152 -11.85 10.37 -0.84
C TYR A 152 -11.91 10.25 -2.36
N LEU A 153 -12.66 11.11 -3.06
CA LEU A 153 -12.62 11.16 -4.52
C LEU A 153 -11.23 11.50 -5.05
N THR A 154 -10.51 12.39 -4.37
CA THR A 154 -9.12 12.74 -4.74
C THR A 154 -8.19 11.54 -4.61
N LEU A 155 -8.29 10.78 -3.51
CA LEU A 155 -7.53 9.54 -3.33
C LEU A 155 -7.89 8.53 -4.44
N LEU A 156 -9.18 8.34 -4.71
CA LEU A 156 -9.65 7.41 -5.74
C LEU A 156 -9.13 7.80 -7.13
N ASP A 157 -9.13 9.09 -7.47
CA ASP A 157 -8.56 9.60 -8.72
C ASP A 157 -7.06 9.31 -8.80
N TRP A 158 -6.31 9.54 -7.72
CA TRP A 158 -4.87 9.31 -7.73
C TRP A 158 -4.50 7.83 -7.76
N ILE A 159 -5.16 7.00 -6.96
CA ILE A 159 -4.96 5.54 -6.92
C ILE A 159 -5.15 4.90 -8.30
N LYS A 160 -6.15 5.36 -9.08
CA LYS A 160 -6.39 4.85 -10.43
C LYS A 160 -5.21 5.06 -11.39
N ARG A 161 -4.44 6.12 -11.17
CA ARG A 161 -3.29 6.49 -12.00
C ARG A 161 -1.97 5.85 -11.55
N TRP A 162 -1.97 5.14 -10.40
CA TRP A 162 -0.76 4.51 -9.90
C TRP A 162 -0.35 3.31 -10.75
N PRO A 163 0.98 3.10 -10.93
CA PRO A 163 1.47 1.96 -11.66
C PRO A 163 1.10 0.65 -10.97
N ASP A 164 0.82 -0.38 -11.76
CA ASP A 164 0.65 -1.73 -11.25
C ASP A 164 2.05 -2.34 -11.04
N SER A 165 2.46 -2.44 -9.80
CA SER A 165 3.73 -3.03 -9.38
C SER A 165 3.54 -3.86 -8.13
N ALA A 166 4.37 -4.87 -7.95
CA ALA A 166 4.41 -5.70 -6.74
C ALA A 166 5.22 -5.05 -5.59
N GLN A 167 5.64 -3.80 -5.75
CA GLN A 167 6.44 -3.08 -4.75
C GLN A 167 5.57 -2.51 -3.64
N ARG A 168 6.21 -2.08 -2.54
CA ARG A 168 5.52 -1.39 -1.45
C ARG A 168 4.96 -0.06 -1.93
N LYS A 169 3.72 0.24 -1.56
CA LYS A 169 3.01 1.46 -1.92
C LYS A 169 2.34 2.05 -0.70
N SER A 170 2.63 3.30 -0.41
CA SER A 170 2.02 4.02 0.71
C SER A 170 1.62 5.43 0.30
N ILE A 171 0.50 5.90 0.83
CA ILE A 171 0.09 7.30 0.77
C ILE A 171 0.14 7.86 2.18
N LEU A 172 0.79 9.00 2.37
CA LEU A 172 0.69 9.82 3.57
C LEU A 172 -0.19 11.02 3.24
N MET A 173 -1.35 11.07 3.86
CA MET A 173 -2.38 12.06 3.59
C MET A 173 -2.54 13.00 4.76
N PHE A 174 -2.49 14.30 4.48
CA PHE A 174 -2.87 15.37 5.41
C PHE A 174 -4.23 15.91 5.02
N SER A 175 -5.24 15.72 5.87
CA SER A 175 -6.60 16.16 5.58
C SER A 175 -7.42 16.34 6.86
N SER A 176 -8.45 17.15 6.77
CA SER A 176 -9.50 17.18 7.80
C SER A 176 -10.46 15.98 7.70
N GLY A 177 -10.43 15.24 6.59
CA GLY A 177 -11.35 14.15 6.30
C GLY A 177 -12.78 14.60 6.01
N ILE A 178 -13.03 15.92 5.93
CA ILE A 178 -14.37 16.44 5.64
C ILE A 178 -14.64 16.37 4.14
N ASP A 179 -15.68 15.62 3.77
CA ASP A 179 -16.20 15.61 2.42
C ASP A 179 -17.25 16.73 2.25
N TYR A 180 -16.88 17.80 1.54
CA TYR A 180 -17.80 18.91 1.26
C TYR A 180 -18.72 18.62 0.08
N PHE A 181 -18.33 17.70 -0.79
CA PHE A 181 -19.12 17.32 -1.96
C PHE A 181 -20.33 16.45 -1.58
N ARG A 182 -20.12 15.45 -0.72
CA ARG A 182 -21.20 14.57 -0.25
C ARG A 182 -21.94 15.13 0.95
N GLY A 183 -21.31 16.03 1.69
CA GLY A 183 -21.87 16.52 2.95
C GLY A 183 -21.60 15.54 4.09
N SER A 184 -20.80 15.92 5.04
CA SER A 184 -20.33 15.08 6.18
C SER A 184 -21.40 14.74 7.21
N PHE A 185 -22.67 14.63 6.82
CA PHE A 185 -23.77 14.27 7.72
C PHE A 185 -24.15 12.80 7.65
N ASP A 186 -23.81 12.12 6.54
CA ASP A 186 -24.06 10.70 6.40
C ASP A 186 -22.89 9.91 7.00
N PRO A 187 -23.13 8.97 7.92
CA PRO A 187 -22.11 8.06 8.41
C PRO A 187 -21.60 7.10 7.33
N VAL A 188 -22.33 6.96 6.22
CA VAL A 188 -21.92 6.12 5.08
C VAL A 188 -21.44 7.03 3.95
N ASP A 189 -20.13 6.98 3.68
CA ASP A 189 -19.50 7.68 2.57
C ASP A 189 -19.13 6.68 1.46
N PRO A 190 -19.87 6.64 0.33
CA PRO A 190 -19.62 5.68 -0.74
C PRO A 190 -18.30 5.92 -1.48
N ASP A 191 -17.77 7.14 -1.42
CA ASP A 191 -16.50 7.46 -2.02
C ASP A 191 -15.34 6.95 -1.13
N LEU A 192 -15.52 6.95 0.19
CA LEU A 192 -14.62 6.29 1.13
C LEU A 192 -14.55 4.78 0.88
N ASP A 193 -15.71 4.11 0.78
CA ASP A 193 -15.75 2.66 0.53
C ASP A 193 -15.09 2.29 -0.81
N SER A 194 -15.35 3.10 -1.84
CA SER A 194 -14.72 2.93 -3.16
C SER A 194 -13.21 3.12 -3.11
N THR A 195 -12.75 4.08 -2.31
CA THR A 195 -11.33 4.39 -2.12
C THR A 195 -10.62 3.27 -1.37
N ILE A 196 -11.19 2.78 -0.29
CA ILE A 196 -10.66 1.63 0.47
C ILE A 196 -10.53 0.42 -0.46
N SER A 197 -11.58 0.08 -1.20
CA SER A 197 -11.56 -1.05 -2.14
C SER A 197 -10.50 -0.88 -3.24
N ALA A 198 -10.32 0.33 -3.77
CA ALA A 198 -9.29 0.61 -4.77
C ALA A 198 -7.88 0.49 -4.19
N ALA A 199 -7.65 0.99 -2.98
CA ALA A 199 -6.38 0.89 -2.28
C ALA A 199 -6.02 -0.56 -1.98
N GLN A 200 -6.94 -1.34 -1.43
CA GLN A 200 -6.77 -2.76 -1.16
C GLN A 200 -6.46 -3.55 -2.45
N LYS A 201 -7.18 -3.25 -3.54
CA LYS A 201 -6.95 -3.91 -4.83
C LYS A 201 -5.54 -3.64 -5.39
N LYS A 202 -5.00 -2.45 -5.17
CA LYS A 202 -3.65 -2.05 -5.61
C LYS A 202 -2.57 -2.26 -4.55
N ASN A 203 -2.93 -2.83 -3.39
CA ASN A 203 -2.04 -3.03 -2.24
C ASN A 203 -1.35 -1.71 -1.83
N ILE A 204 -2.15 -0.70 -1.51
CA ILE A 204 -1.69 0.63 -1.08
C ILE A 204 -2.13 0.83 0.36
N ASN A 205 -1.17 1.10 1.26
CA ASN A 205 -1.44 1.51 2.64
C ASN A 205 -1.65 3.03 2.68
N ILE A 206 -2.69 3.50 3.39
CA ILE A 206 -3.00 4.92 3.48
C ILE A 206 -2.87 5.39 4.93
N TRP A 207 -1.79 6.09 5.22
CA TRP A 207 -1.51 6.75 6.50
C TRP A 207 -2.20 8.10 6.49
N THR A 208 -2.94 8.45 7.53
CA THR A 208 -3.61 9.74 7.60
C THR A 208 -3.15 10.55 8.81
N VAL A 209 -2.91 11.82 8.58
CA VAL A 209 -2.65 12.81 9.63
C VAL A 209 -3.79 13.83 9.56
N TYR A 210 -4.62 13.83 10.59
CA TYR A 210 -5.67 14.82 10.70
C TYR A 210 -5.07 16.21 10.89
N TYR A 211 -5.54 17.16 10.08
CA TYR A 211 -5.25 18.56 10.26
C TYR A 211 -6.50 19.39 9.94
N PRO A 212 -6.86 20.41 10.75
CA PRO A 212 -8.10 21.14 10.53
C PRO A 212 -8.08 21.99 9.25
N ASP A 213 -9.27 22.17 8.66
CA ASP A 213 -9.46 23.10 7.56
C ASP A 213 -9.37 24.56 8.03
N ALA A 214 -9.05 25.46 7.11
CA ALA A 214 -9.03 26.89 7.36
C ALA A 214 -10.41 27.38 7.81
N GLY A 215 -10.44 28.15 8.88
CA GLY A 215 -11.68 28.71 9.47
C GLY A 215 -12.53 27.70 10.27
N HIS A 216 -12.05 26.48 10.48
CA HIS A 216 -12.76 25.43 11.22
C HIS A 216 -12.37 25.41 12.72
N VAL A 217 -12.60 26.51 13.40
CA VAL A 217 -12.43 26.55 14.86
C VAL A 217 -13.77 26.20 15.52
N GLY A 218 -13.88 24.95 15.99
CA GLY A 218 -14.79 24.57 17.09
C GLY A 218 -16.30 24.53 16.85
N ARG A 219 -16.83 24.92 15.68
CA ARG A 219 -18.30 25.09 15.52
C ARG A 219 -19.08 23.86 15.09
N ARG A 220 -18.42 22.73 14.77
CA ARG A 220 -19.11 21.52 14.26
C ARG A 220 -18.45 20.23 14.75
N ALA A 221 -18.43 20.05 16.07
CA ALA A 221 -17.84 18.87 16.72
C ALA A 221 -18.25 17.53 16.07
N PHE A 222 -19.50 17.40 15.65
CA PHE A 222 -20.01 16.19 15.01
C PHE A 222 -19.34 15.90 13.64
N ARG A 223 -19.11 16.94 12.82
CA ARG A 223 -18.41 16.75 11.53
C ARG A 223 -16.97 16.33 11.73
N VAL A 224 -16.29 16.98 12.66
CA VAL A 224 -14.90 16.65 13.01
C VAL A 224 -14.81 15.21 13.50
N PHE A 225 -15.72 14.82 14.41
CA PHE A 225 -15.75 13.45 14.92
C PHE A 225 -15.97 12.41 13.80
N ASN A 226 -16.96 12.62 12.93
CA ASN A 226 -17.23 11.70 11.81
C ASN A 226 -16.06 11.66 10.82
N SER A 227 -15.46 12.81 10.50
CA SER A 227 -14.36 12.85 9.57
C SER A 227 -13.11 12.15 10.11
N GLN A 228 -12.84 12.27 11.39
CA GLN A 228 -11.75 11.54 12.04
C GLN A 228 -12.02 10.03 12.07
N ALA A 229 -13.25 9.62 12.34
CA ALA A 229 -13.65 8.21 12.27
C ALA A 229 -13.47 7.65 10.84
N ASN A 230 -13.78 8.44 9.82
CA ASN A 230 -13.59 8.07 8.42
C ASN A 230 -12.10 7.96 8.05
N LEU A 231 -11.24 8.88 8.53
CA LEU A 231 -9.79 8.79 8.34
C LEU A 231 -9.21 7.57 9.05
N SER A 232 -9.65 7.30 10.29
CA SER A 232 -9.25 6.09 11.05
C SER A 232 -9.61 4.83 10.27
N ARG A 233 -10.86 4.73 9.84
CA ARG A 233 -11.36 3.61 9.05
C ARG A 233 -10.56 3.43 7.74
N LEU A 234 -10.26 4.53 7.02
CA LEU A 234 -9.46 4.50 5.80
C LEU A 234 -8.08 3.88 6.05
N SER A 235 -7.40 4.34 7.10
CA SER A 235 -6.07 3.84 7.45
C SER A 235 -6.12 2.38 7.90
N GLU A 236 -6.98 2.06 8.86
CA GLU A 236 -7.11 0.70 9.42
C GLU A 236 -7.47 -0.33 8.34
N GLU A 237 -8.47 -0.05 7.49
CA GLU A 237 -8.88 -0.99 6.44
C GLU A 237 -7.87 -1.13 5.31
N THR A 238 -6.91 -0.20 5.16
CA THR A 238 -5.81 -0.28 4.21
C THR A 238 -4.50 -0.77 4.84
N GLY A 239 -4.49 -1.10 6.13
CA GLY A 239 -3.32 -1.65 6.84
C GLY A 239 -2.29 -0.58 7.24
N ALA A 240 -2.77 0.58 7.68
CA ALA A 240 -1.99 1.69 8.18
C ALA A 240 -2.63 2.30 9.44
N GLU A 241 -2.13 3.42 9.92
CA GLU A 241 -2.65 4.14 11.09
C GLU A 241 -3.06 5.57 10.76
N SER A 242 -3.98 6.08 11.56
CA SER A 242 -4.45 7.47 11.53
C SER A 242 -3.97 8.22 12.75
N TYR A 243 -3.37 9.38 12.51
CA TYR A 243 -2.81 10.23 13.56
C TYR A 243 -3.75 11.42 13.81
N TYR A 244 -4.22 11.49 15.06
CA TYR A 244 -5.11 12.54 15.50
C TYR A 244 -4.45 13.37 16.60
N LEU A 245 -4.37 14.67 16.38
CA LEU A 245 -3.65 15.63 17.20
C LEU A 245 -4.57 16.46 18.12
N GLY A 246 -5.81 16.04 18.28
CA GLY A 246 -6.83 16.80 19.03
C GLY A 246 -7.47 17.90 18.15
N TYR A 247 -8.15 18.86 18.81
CA TYR A 247 -8.88 19.95 18.13
C TYR A 247 -7.99 21.15 17.77
N GLY A 248 -6.80 21.22 18.34
CA GLY A 248 -5.87 22.33 18.12
C GLY A 248 -4.90 22.08 16.98
N LEU A 249 -4.23 23.14 16.56
CA LEU A 249 -3.11 23.01 15.62
C LEU A 249 -1.92 22.39 16.37
N PRO A 250 -1.27 21.37 15.80
CA PRO A 250 -0.10 20.79 16.44
C PRO A 250 1.08 21.77 16.44
N VAL A 251 1.86 21.73 17.50
CA VAL A 251 3.10 22.52 17.59
C VAL A 251 4.16 21.96 16.64
N THR A 252 4.22 20.64 16.51
CA THR A 252 5.12 19.93 15.58
C THR A 252 4.51 18.60 15.15
N LEU A 253 4.75 18.20 13.92
CA LEU A 253 4.40 16.89 13.38
C LEU A 253 5.57 15.88 13.45
N LYS A 254 6.74 16.34 13.89
CA LYS A 254 7.96 15.49 13.90
C LYS A 254 7.78 14.14 14.60
N PRO A 255 7.18 14.02 15.80
CA PRO A 255 7.01 12.72 16.44
C PRO A 255 6.22 11.72 15.59
N TYR A 256 5.21 12.19 14.84
CA TYR A 256 4.42 11.34 13.95
C TYR A 256 5.21 10.93 12.70
N PHE A 257 6.05 11.83 12.17
CA PHE A 257 6.96 11.47 11.08
C PHE A 257 7.99 10.44 11.51
N ASP A 258 8.52 10.54 12.73
CA ASP A 258 9.46 9.56 13.29
C ASP A 258 8.78 8.18 13.43
N GLU A 259 7.52 8.14 13.89
CA GLU A 259 6.74 6.91 14.02
C GLU A 259 6.38 6.31 12.65
N ILE A 260 5.86 7.13 11.73
CA ILE A 260 5.58 6.69 10.35
C ILE A 260 6.85 6.15 9.69
N GLN A 261 8.00 6.82 9.88
CA GLN A 261 9.29 6.33 9.37
C GLN A 261 9.63 4.95 9.94
N MET A 262 9.44 4.76 11.24
CA MET A 262 9.66 3.46 11.90
C MET A 262 8.73 2.39 11.29
N HIS A 263 7.46 2.71 11.06
CA HIS A 263 6.50 1.80 10.44
C HIS A 263 6.89 1.46 8.99
N LEU A 264 7.22 2.44 8.16
CA LEU A 264 7.66 2.21 6.78
C LEU A 264 8.93 1.35 6.70
N ASN A 265 9.85 1.48 7.67
CA ASN A 265 11.06 0.66 7.76
C ASN A 265 10.78 -0.78 8.21
N ASN A 266 9.60 -1.04 8.77
CA ASN A 266 9.17 -2.36 9.23
C ASN A 266 8.01 -2.93 8.41
N GLN A 267 7.86 -2.47 7.16
CA GLN A 267 6.96 -3.07 6.19
C GLN A 267 7.59 -4.30 5.53
N TYR A 268 6.74 -5.30 5.34
CA TYR A 268 7.05 -6.55 4.64
C TYR A 268 6.06 -6.76 3.50
N LEU A 269 6.54 -7.36 2.42
CA LEU A 269 5.69 -7.93 1.38
C LEU A 269 5.45 -9.40 1.70
N LEU A 270 4.22 -9.75 1.99
CA LEU A 270 3.75 -11.12 2.21
C LEU A 270 3.14 -11.64 0.92
N THR A 271 3.68 -12.75 0.39
CA THR A 271 3.16 -13.42 -0.79
C THR A 271 2.53 -14.76 -0.38
N PHE A 272 1.35 -15.04 -0.89
CA PHE A 272 0.65 -16.31 -0.67
C PHE A 272 -0.18 -16.68 -1.90
N VAL A 273 -0.55 -17.96 -2.00
CA VAL A 273 -1.41 -18.44 -3.09
C VAL A 273 -2.87 -18.34 -2.62
N GLY A 274 -3.62 -17.46 -3.29
CA GLY A 274 -5.05 -17.30 -3.06
C GLY A 274 -5.86 -17.71 -4.28
N ASN A 275 -7.11 -18.11 -4.07
CA ASN A 275 -8.02 -18.45 -5.16
C ASN A 275 -9.06 -17.35 -5.33
N GLY A 276 -8.86 -16.47 -6.32
CA GLY A 276 -9.76 -15.38 -6.68
C GLY A 276 -10.96 -15.80 -7.55
N GLY A 277 -11.01 -17.05 -7.98
CA GLY A 277 -12.01 -17.53 -8.93
C GLY A 277 -11.87 -16.87 -10.32
N LYS A 278 -12.93 -16.87 -11.12
CA LYS A 278 -12.90 -16.35 -12.50
C LYS A 278 -12.82 -14.82 -12.62
N LYS A 279 -13.22 -14.07 -11.58
CA LYS A 279 -13.33 -12.60 -11.64
C LYS A 279 -12.41 -11.87 -10.65
N GLY A 280 -11.71 -12.62 -9.80
CA GLY A 280 -11.08 -12.07 -8.61
C GLY A 280 -12.09 -11.77 -7.51
N LYS A 281 -11.65 -11.68 -6.28
CA LYS A 281 -12.50 -11.36 -5.13
C LYS A 281 -11.69 -10.74 -4.01
N PHE A 282 -12.36 -9.93 -3.19
CA PHE A 282 -11.84 -9.53 -1.89
C PHE A 282 -11.96 -10.68 -0.89
N GLN A 283 -10.95 -10.87 -0.09
CA GLN A 283 -10.90 -11.90 0.92
C GLN A 283 -10.30 -11.35 2.20
N ARG A 284 -11.02 -11.54 3.31
CA ARG A 284 -10.47 -11.24 4.64
C ARG A 284 -9.32 -12.18 4.95
N VAL A 285 -8.21 -11.60 5.33
CA VAL A 285 -7.02 -12.30 5.78
C VAL A 285 -6.65 -11.83 7.18
N ARG A 286 -6.04 -12.72 7.94
CA ARG A 286 -5.51 -12.38 9.25
C ARG A 286 -4.07 -12.86 9.32
N VAL A 287 -3.16 -11.95 9.61
CA VAL A 287 -1.74 -12.22 9.82
C VAL A 287 -1.46 -12.13 11.32
N THR A 288 -0.81 -13.12 11.88
CA THR A 288 -0.46 -13.18 13.31
C THR A 288 0.97 -13.65 13.50
N THR A 289 1.53 -13.41 14.69
CA THR A 289 2.83 -13.92 15.12
C THR A 289 2.76 -14.38 16.58
N GLU A 290 3.62 -15.31 16.95
CA GLU A 290 3.85 -15.73 18.34
C GLU A 290 4.98 -14.93 18.99
N VAL A 291 5.68 -14.08 18.22
CA VAL A 291 6.73 -13.21 18.76
C VAL A 291 6.09 -12.19 19.71
N LYS A 292 6.56 -12.21 20.95
CA LYS A 292 6.03 -11.33 22.00
C LYS A 292 6.24 -9.87 21.65
N GLU A 293 5.30 -9.02 22.10
CA GLU A 293 5.36 -7.57 21.93
C GLU A 293 5.33 -7.09 20.47
N VAL A 294 4.89 -7.96 19.53
CA VAL A 294 4.70 -7.62 18.12
C VAL A 294 3.26 -7.81 17.72
N GLU A 295 2.75 -6.91 16.90
CA GLU A 295 1.49 -7.04 16.18
C GLU A 295 1.66 -6.56 14.74
N PHE A 296 0.64 -6.81 13.91
CA PHE A 296 0.68 -6.47 12.50
C PHE A 296 -0.44 -5.51 12.12
N LEU A 297 -0.09 -4.44 11.43
CA LEU A 297 -1.05 -3.67 10.64
C LEU A 297 -1.18 -4.34 9.28
N THR A 298 -2.39 -4.72 8.93
CA THR A 298 -2.70 -5.42 7.67
C THR A 298 -3.99 -4.87 7.08
N PRO A 299 -4.14 -4.82 5.75
CA PRO A 299 -5.43 -4.50 5.17
C PRO A 299 -6.52 -5.45 5.69
N SER A 300 -7.72 -4.93 5.92
CA SER A 300 -8.86 -5.75 6.37
C SER A 300 -9.26 -6.81 5.35
N GLU A 301 -9.06 -6.50 4.07
CA GLU A 301 -9.28 -7.40 2.93
C GLU A 301 -8.13 -7.29 1.92
N VAL A 302 -7.85 -8.40 1.24
CA VAL A 302 -6.87 -8.48 0.16
C VAL A 302 -7.58 -8.92 -1.12
N PHE A 303 -7.26 -8.29 -2.24
CA PHE A 303 -7.83 -8.67 -3.52
C PHE A 303 -7.05 -9.86 -4.11
N LEU A 304 -7.74 -10.99 -4.24
CA LEU A 304 -7.22 -12.17 -4.92
C LEU A 304 -7.47 -12.05 -6.42
N SER A 305 -6.41 -12.05 -7.21
CA SER A 305 -6.50 -11.98 -8.68
C SER A 305 -7.25 -13.17 -9.26
N PRO A 306 -7.87 -13.02 -10.45
CA PRO A 306 -8.47 -14.13 -11.16
C PRO A 306 -7.46 -15.25 -11.39
N VAL A 307 -7.91 -16.50 -11.29
CA VAL A 307 -7.10 -17.66 -11.70
C VAL A 307 -7.17 -17.72 -13.23
N GLN A 308 -6.02 -17.65 -13.88
CA GLN A 308 -5.87 -17.80 -15.32
C GLN A 308 -6.02 -19.27 -15.73
#